data_d65d51ee14a8ac49549a7dac1c947c4c
#
_entry.id   d65d51ee14a8ac49549a7dac1c947c4c
#
_cell.length_a   1.000
_cell.length_b   1.000
_cell.length_c   1.000
_cell.angle_alpha   90.00
_cell.angle_beta   90.00
_cell.angle_gamma   90.00
#
_symmetry.space_group_name_H-M   'P 1'
#
loop_
_entity.id
_entity.type
_entity.pdbx_description
1 polymer ?
#
loop_
_entity_poly.entity_id
_entity_poly.type
_entity_poly.pdbx_seq_one_letter_code
_entity_poly.pdbx_strand_id
1 'polypeptide(L)'
;MVDLANAAAEEAGVAEQCHFEQCDFLAWSDPEPFDACLAIGFFDYIAEPADFLKRMRALDASDCIFSFPKRWTLRTLPRWIRLNANGCPVYFYDASEVERLMRESGWEHMDVHHLSRDYLVHARLA
;
A
#
# COMPACT_ATOMS: atom_id res chain seq x y z
N MET A 1 -16.86 -3.16 5.18
CA MET A 1 -15.43 -3.62 5.28
C MET A 1 -14.96 -3.63 6.72
N VAL A 2 -15.09 -2.54 7.49
CA VAL A 2 -14.67 -2.50 8.91
C VAL A 2 -15.38 -3.57 9.75
N ASP A 3 -16.70 -3.73 9.58
CA ASP A 3 -17.47 -4.75 10.31
C ASP A 3 -16.99 -6.19 10.03
N LEU A 4 -16.62 -6.46 8.78
CA LEU A 4 -16.04 -7.76 8.40
C LEU A 4 -14.66 -7.98 9.02
N ALA A 5 -13.84 -6.94 9.09
CA ALA A 5 -12.53 -7.00 9.72
C ALA A 5 -12.65 -7.25 11.24
N ASN A 6 -13.56 -6.56 11.91
CA ASN A 6 -13.84 -6.79 13.32
C ASN A 6 -14.33 -8.22 13.58
N ALA A 7 -15.27 -8.72 12.79
CA ALA A 7 -15.77 -10.10 12.91
C ALA A 7 -14.65 -11.13 12.70
N ALA A 8 -13.78 -10.92 11.72
CA ALA A 8 -12.62 -11.80 11.48
C ALA A 8 -11.62 -11.78 12.65
N ALA A 9 -11.38 -10.62 13.25
CA ALA A 9 -10.49 -10.49 14.40
C ALA A 9 -11.08 -11.18 15.66
N GLU A 10 -12.38 -11.09 15.85
CA GLU A 10 -13.09 -11.81 16.92
C GLU A 10 -12.98 -13.32 16.73
N GLU A 11 -13.26 -13.82 15.51
CA GLU A 11 -13.14 -15.25 15.19
C GLU A 11 -11.71 -15.77 15.38
N ALA A 12 -10.71 -14.95 15.04
CA ALA A 12 -9.31 -15.29 15.25
C ALA A 12 -8.82 -15.13 16.70
N GLY A 13 -9.63 -14.58 17.61
CA GLY A 13 -9.26 -14.34 19.00
C GLY A 13 -8.24 -13.22 19.21
N VAL A 14 -8.13 -12.27 18.28
CA VAL A 14 -7.15 -11.17 18.30
C VAL A 14 -7.81 -9.78 18.31
N ALA A 15 -9.11 -9.71 18.55
CA ALA A 15 -9.88 -8.46 18.50
C ALA A 15 -9.30 -7.36 19.40
N GLU A 16 -8.81 -7.69 20.59
CA GLU A 16 -8.21 -6.71 21.52
C GLU A 16 -6.85 -6.14 21.02
N GLN A 17 -6.22 -6.80 20.05
CA GLN A 17 -4.96 -6.38 19.46
C GLN A 17 -5.14 -5.61 18.14
N CYS A 18 -6.39 -5.52 17.66
CA CYS A 18 -6.73 -4.93 16.37
C CYS A 18 -7.62 -3.69 16.54
N HIS A 19 -7.31 -2.65 15.79
CA HIS A 19 -8.16 -1.49 15.64
C HIS A 19 -8.41 -1.24 14.15
N PHE A 20 -9.68 -1.18 13.74
CA PHE A 20 -10.07 -0.95 12.35
C PHE A 20 -10.86 0.35 12.25
N GLU A 21 -10.43 1.23 11.39
CA GLU A 21 -11.02 2.54 11.20
C GLU A 21 -11.22 2.83 9.71
N GLN A 22 -12.35 3.44 9.38
CA GLN A 22 -12.59 4.01 8.08
C GLN A 22 -12.32 5.51 8.12
N CYS A 23 -11.27 5.95 7.45
CA CYS A 23 -10.86 7.36 7.44
C CYS A 23 -10.27 7.78 6.10
N ASP A 24 -10.18 9.08 5.88
CA ASP A 24 -9.31 9.64 4.85
C ASP A 24 -7.88 9.66 5.38
N PHE A 25 -7.04 8.78 4.87
CA PHE A 25 -5.66 8.63 5.35
C PHE A 25 -4.82 9.91 5.19
N LEU A 26 -5.08 10.73 4.17
CA LEU A 26 -4.34 11.98 3.97
C LEU A 26 -4.70 13.05 5.04
N ALA A 27 -5.92 12.99 5.54
CA ALA A 27 -6.40 13.88 6.62
C ALA A 27 -6.25 13.27 8.02
N TRP A 28 -6.00 11.94 8.10
CA TRP A 28 -5.88 11.23 9.36
C TRP A 28 -4.58 11.60 10.10
N SER A 29 -4.64 11.66 11.40
CA SER A 29 -3.48 11.86 12.27
C SER A 29 -3.60 10.99 13.51
N ASP A 30 -2.50 10.34 13.87
CA ASP A 30 -2.35 9.65 15.14
C ASP A 30 -1.15 10.26 15.87
N PRO A 31 -1.27 10.57 17.15
CA PRO A 31 -0.18 11.15 17.93
C PRO A 31 0.89 10.13 18.33
N GLU A 32 0.59 8.83 18.22
CA GLU A 32 1.51 7.77 18.62
C GLU A 32 2.35 7.27 17.44
N PRO A 33 3.65 7.02 17.64
CA PRO A 33 4.50 6.45 16.60
C PRO A 33 4.17 4.98 16.34
N PHE A 34 4.40 4.55 15.11
CA PHE A 34 4.27 3.14 14.68
C PHE A 34 5.66 2.51 14.53
N ASP A 35 5.78 1.25 14.88
CA ASP A 35 6.99 0.46 14.62
C ASP A 35 7.12 0.12 13.13
N ALA A 36 6.00 -0.20 12.49
CA ALA A 36 5.95 -0.53 11.06
C ALA A 36 4.68 0.00 10.38
N CYS A 37 4.79 0.26 9.09
CA CYS A 37 3.68 0.65 8.23
C CYS A 37 3.58 -0.30 7.03
N LEU A 38 2.36 -0.77 6.73
CA LEU A 38 2.11 -1.69 5.63
C LEU A 38 1.05 -1.12 4.69
N ALA A 39 1.35 -1.06 3.39
CA ALA A 39 0.39 -0.70 2.34
C ALA A 39 0.39 -1.76 1.24
N ILE A 40 -0.35 -2.83 1.48
CA ILE A 40 -0.44 -4.00 0.62
C ILE A 40 -1.75 -3.99 -0.15
N GLY A 41 -1.69 -4.09 -1.49
CA GLY A 41 -2.86 -4.02 -2.37
C GLY A 41 -3.57 -2.67 -2.38
N PHE A 42 -2.90 -1.63 -1.92
CA PHE A 42 -3.43 -0.27 -1.80
C PHE A 42 -3.18 0.56 -3.06
N PHE A 43 -1.96 0.55 -3.57
CA PHE A 43 -1.56 1.37 -4.73
C PHE A 43 -2.14 0.89 -6.06
N ASP A 44 -2.79 -0.25 -6.09
CA ASP A 44 -3.59 -0.73 -7.22
C ASP A 44 -4.68 0.27 -7.62
N TYR A 45 -5.23 0.99 -6.66
CA TYR A 45 -6.43 1.84 -6.81
C TYR A 45 -6.17 3.33 -6.65
N ILE A 46 -4.93 3.74 -6.47
CA ILE A 46 -4.54 5.13 -6.22
C ILE A 46 -3.95 5.76 -7.47
N ALA A 47 -4.58 6.83 -7.96
CA ALA A 47 -4.11 7.57 -9.14
C ALA A 47 -2.84 8.38 -8.85
N GLU A 48 -2.76 8.99 -7.66
CA GLU A 48 -1.67 9.88 -7.25
C GLU A 48 -1.00 9.36 -5.98
N PRO A 49 -0.11 8.35 -6.09
CA PRO A 49 0.46 7.66 -4.93
C PRO A 49 1.49 8.50 -4.15
N ALA A 50 2.06 9.54 -4.75
CA ALA A 50 3.13 10.33 -4.15
C ALA A 50 2.73 10.95 -2.80
N ASP A 51 1.53 11.49 -2.68
CA ASP A 51 1.06 12.13 -1.46
C ASP A 51 0.85 11.11 -0.34
N PHE A 52 0.36 9.92 -0.69
CA PHE A 52 0.25 8.80 0.26
C PHE A 52 1.60 8.32 0.76
N LEU A 53 2.59 8.18 -0.14
CA LEU A 53 3.95 7.79 0.23
C LEU A 53 4.63 8.82 1.12
N LYS A 54 4.46 10.10 0.84
CA LYS A 54 4.95 11.20 1.70
C LYS A 54 4.27 11.18 3.06
N ARG A 55 2.96 10.95 3.09
CA ARG A 55 2.20 10.85 4.33
C ARG A 55 2.63 9.65 5.17
N MET A 56 2.85 8.49 4.55
CA MET A 56 3.37 7.30 5.23
C MET A 56 4.77 7.52 5.80
N ARG A 57 5.63 8.24 5.07
CA ARG A 57 6.95 8.61 5.57
C ARG A 57 6.85 9.52 6.81
N ALA A 58 5.86 10.41 6.85
CA ALA A 58 5.63 11.32 7.98
C ALA A 58 5.10 10.62 9.24
N LEU A 59 4.69 9.34 9.17
CA LEU A 59 4.32 8.54 10.35
C LEU A 59 5.54 8.11 11.18
N ASP A 60 6.75 8.30 10.65
CA ASP A 60 8.01 8.00 11.32
C ASP A 60 8.19 6.54 11.74
N ALA A 61 7.51 5.62 11.05
CA ALA A 61 7.69 4.19 11.25
C ALA A 61 9.06 3.75 10.72
N SER A 62 9.79 2.96 11.52
CA SER A 62 11.15 2.52 11.18
C SER A 62 11.18 1.66 9.91
N ASP A 63 10.18 0.82 9.73
CA ASP A 63 10.04 -0.11 8.61
C ASP A 63 8.70 0.09 7.89
N CYS A 64 8.76 0.22 6.57
CA CYS A 64 7.57 0.36 5.76
C CYS A 64 7.60 -0.64 4.61
N ILE A 65 6.47 -1.30 4.37
CA ILE A 65 6.34 -2.27 3.28
C ILE A 65 5.19 -1.84 2.36
N PHE A 66 5.50 -1.72 1.08
CA PHE A 66 4.57 -1.32 0.04
C PHE A 66 4.49 -2.38 -1.04
N SER A 67 3.30 -2.59 -1.60
CA SER A 67 3.17 -3.39 -2.83
C SER A 67 2.66 -2.55 -3.99
N PHE A 68 3.26 -2.75 -5.16
CA PHE A 68 2.87 -2.10 -6.41
C PHE A 68 2.61 -3.17 -7.48
N PRO A 69 1.44 -3.15 -8.15
CA PRO A 69 1.12 -4.16 -9.16
C PRO A 69 1.95 -3.95 -10.42
N LYS A 70 2.49 -5.03 -10.96
CA LYS A 70 3.27 -5.04 -12.20
C LYS A 70 2.41 -4.80 -13.42
N ARG A 71 2.89 -3.94 -14.33
CA ARG A 71 2.23 -3.64 -15.59
C ARG A 71 2.17 -4.86 -16.53
N TRP A 72 3.27 -5.56 -16.64
CA TRP A 72 3.45 -6.64 -17.63
C TRP A 72 3.43 -8.02 -16.96
N THR A 73 2.22 -8.56 -16.78
CA THR A 73 2.00 -9.95 -16.39
C THR A 73 0.90 -10.55 -17.28
N LEU A 74 0.91 -11.87 -17.48
CA LEU A 74 -0.12 -12.59 -18.27
C LEU A 74 -1.54 -12.42 -17.69
N ARG A 75 -1.65 -12.00 -16.43
CA ARG A 75 -2.91 -11.81 -15.70
C ARG A 75 -3.36 -10.35 -15.59
N THR A 76 -2.52 -9.42 -16.02
CA THR A 76 -2.81 -7.99 -15.94
C THR A 76 -3.97 -7.59 -16.84
N LEU A 77 -4.00 -8.06 -18.09
CA LEU A 77 -4.99 -7.67 -19.08
C LEU A 77 -6.42 -8.11 -18.72
N PRO A 78 -6.70 -9.38 -18.35
CA PRO A 78 -8.04 -9.78 -17.92
C PRO A 78 -8.53 -9.06 -16.67
N ARG A 79 -7.64 -8.82 -15.71
CA ARG A 79 -7.95 -8.05 -14.49
C ARG A 79 -8.30 -6.61 -14.82
N TRP A 80 -7.50 -5.97 -15.66
CA TRP A 80 -7.73 -4.59 -16.12
C TRP A 80 -9.08 -4.44 -16.82
N ILE A 81 -9.39 -5.33 -17.78
CA ILE A 81 -10.68 -5.33 -18.51
C ILE A 81 -11.85 -5.47 -17.53
N ARG A 82 -11.80 -6.44 -16.63
CA ARG A 82 -12.88 -6.71 -15.67
C ARG A 82 -13.13 -5.55 -14.73
N LEU A 83 -12.08 -4.95 -14.17
CA LEU A 83 -12.19 -3.88 -13.18
C LEU A 83 -12.58 -2.55 -13.82
N ASN A 84 -12.03 -2.22 -14.99
CA ASN A 84 -12.44 -1.03 -15.73
C ASN A 84 -13.90 -1.12 -16.22
N ALA A 85 -14.35 -2.28 -16.66
CA ALA A 85 -15.75 -2.51 -17.05
C ALA A 85 -16.72 -2.30 -15.87
N ASN A 86 -16.27 -2.54 -14.62
CA ASN A 86 -17.03 -2.32 -13.40
C ASN A 86 -16.85 -0.91 -12.79
N GLY A 87 -16.21 0.02 -13.50
CA GLY A 87 -15.97 1.38 -13.01
C GLY A 87 -14.93 1.50 -11.88
N CYS A 88 -14.07 0.49 -11.71
CA CYS A 88 -12.99 0.48 -10.74
C CYS A 88 -11.64 0.59 -11.48
N PRO A 89 -11.05 1.79 -11.65
CA PRO A 89 -9.77 1.95 -12.32
C PRO A 89 -8.65 1.30 -11.53
N VAL A 90 -7.71 0.67 -12.24
CA VAL A 90 -6.53 0.01 -11.65
C VAL A 90 -5.28 0.56 -12.30
N TYR A 91 -4.26 0.82 -11.49
CA TYR A 91 -2.99 1.38 -11.91
C TYR A 91 -1.90 0.31 -11.82
N PHE A 92 -0.98 0.29 -12.79
CA PHE A 92 0.11 -0.66 -12.88
C PHE A 92 1.43 0.08 -13.07
N TYR A 93 2.52 -0.51 -12.57
CA TYR A 93 3.83 0.11 -12.47
C TYR A 93 4.92 -0.74 -13.11
N ASP A 94 5.96 -0.07 -13.63
CA ASP A 94 7.26 -0.65 -13.95
C ASP A 94 8.21 -0.48 -12.76
N ALA A 95 9.27 -1.28 -12.70
CA ALA A 95 10.25 -1.20 -11.60
C ALA A 95 10.90 0.18 -11.49
N SER A 96 11.26 0.80 -12.63
CA SER A 96 11.84 2.14 -12.68
C SER A 96 10.87 3.23 -12.22
N GLU A 97 9.58 3.08 -12.50
CA GLU A 97 8.54 3.99 -12.01
C GLU A 97 8.40 3.90 -10.49
N VAL A 98 8.41 2.68 -9.95
CA VAL A 98 8.35 2.45 -8.50
C VAL A 98 9.55 3.10 -7.80
N GLU A 99 10.76 2.84 -8.27
CA GLU A 99 11.97 3.42 -7.68
C GLU A 99 11.97 4.95 -7.74
N ARG A 100 11.61 5.53 -8.90
CA ARG A 100 11.50 6.97 -9.05
C ARG A 100 10.47 7.56 -8.10
N LEU A 101 9.27 6.99 -8.06
CA LEU A 101 8.17 7.44 -7.20
C LEU A 101 8.56 7.42 -5.72
N MET A 102 9.22 6.35 -5.28
CA MET A 102 9.71 6.22 -3.91
C MET A 102 10.74 7.32 -3.58
N ARG A 103 11.73 7.52 -4.45
CA ARG A 103 12.76 8.56 -4.26
C ARG A 103 12.19 9.98 -4.25
N GLU A 104 11.29 10.29 -5.18
CA GLU A 104 10.59 11.58 -5.26
C GLU A 104 9.70 11.84 -4.03
N SER A 105 9.26 10.76 -3.38
CA SER A 105 8.49 10.82 -2.14
C SER A 105 9.35 10.84 -0.86
N GLY A 106 10.67 10.90 -1.01
CA GLY A 106 11.64 11.06 0.09
C GLY A 106 12.15 9.74 0.68
N TRP A 107 11.90 8.60 0.04
CA TRP A 107 12.41 7.30 0.47
C TRP A 107 13.77 7.03 -0.19
N GLU A 108 14.84 7.03 0.59
CA GLU A 108 16.21 6.84 0.10
C GLU A 108 16.72 5.41 0.30
N HIS A 109 16.32 4.77 1.41
CA HIS A 109 16.73 3.42 1.76
C HIS A 109 15.59 2.45 1.48
N MET A 110 15.70 1.70 0.39
CA MET A 110 14.68 0.73 -0.01
C MET A 110 15.29 -0.47 -0.73
N ASP A 111 14.66 -1.61 -0.52
CA ASP A 111 14.91 -2.86 -1.24
C ASP A 111 13.65 -3.21 -2.06
N VAL A 112 13.80 -3.36 -3.36
CA VAL A 112 12.69 -3.71 -4.26
C VAL A 112 12.76 -5.20 -4.60
N HIS A 113 11.76 -5.96 -4.17
CA HIS A 113 11.64 -7.38 -4.44
C HIS A 113 10.64 -7.64 -5.57
N HIS A 114 11.06 -8.41 -6.57
CA HIS A 114 10.24 -8.77 -7.71
C HIS A 114 9.45 -10.05 -7.42
N LEU A 115 8.17 -9.90 -7.10
CA LEU A 115 7.24 -11.02 -6.99
C LEU A 115 6.59 -11.32 -8.34
N SER A 116 5.79 -12.39 -8.42
CA SER A 116 5.17 -12.79 -9.69
C SER A 116 4.22 -11.74 -10.27
N ARG A 117 3.47 -11.03 -9.43
CA ARG A 117 2.45 -10.05 -9.83
C ARG A 117 2.70 -8.64 -9.34
N ASP A 118 3.57 -8.49 -8.36
CA ASP A 118 3.80 -7.23 -7.66
C ASP A 118 5.30 -6.96 -7.49
N TYR A 119 5.63 -5.69 -7.28
CA TYR A 119 6.86 -5.28 -6.64
C TYR A 119 6.57 -5.10 -5.16
N LEU A 120 7.34 -5.75 -4.31
CA LEU A 120 7.31 -5.51 -2.87
C LEU A 120 8.49 -4.61 -2.50
N VAL A 121 8.21 -3.46 -1.95
CA VAL A 121 9.23 -2.49 -1.55
C VAL A 121 9.32 -2.49 -0.03
N HIS A 122 10.48 -2.85 0.50
CA HIS A 122 10.81 -2.63 1.90
C HIS A 122 11.62 -1.35 2.01
N ALA A 123 11.03 -0.32 2.59
CA ALA A 123 11.65 0.98 2.79
C ALA A 123 11.90 1.23 4.28
N ARG A 124 13.01 1.89 4.58
CA ARG A 124 13.43 2.21 5.94
C ARG A 124 13.71 3.68 6.09
N LEU A 125 13.37 4.23 7.22
CA LEU A 125 13.94 5.49 7.67
C LEU A 125 15.40 5.22 8.06
N ALA A 126 16.26 6.09 7.65
CA ALA A 126 17.72 5.93 7.82
C ALA A 126 18.15 5.70 9.26
#